data_c8c43638d4b3fd491f031caef8f68797
#
_entry.id   c8c43638d4b3fd491f031caef8f68797
#
_cell.length_a   1.000
_cell.length_b   1.000
_cell.length_c   1.000
_cell.angle_alpha   90.00
_cell.angle_beta   90.00
_cell.angle_gamma   90.00
#
_symmetry.space_group_name_H-M   'P 1'
#
loop_
_entity.id
_entity.type
_entity.pdbx_description
1 polymer ?
#
loop_
_entity_poly.entity_id
_entity_poly.type
_entity_poly.pdbx_seq_one_letter_code
_entity_poly.pdbx_strand_id
1 'polypeptide(L)'
;MKILLHYLKPNKWLVLFTLLMASINIGFSLIDPILLGKLVNLAGDYSASKEAFIKFDYYWGYEKIIRKGKEYLQLGVFYLLIFSITVAMVSRIAKAFQDYFLNLIIQKFGAKVFTDGLQHAMKLPYQEFEDQRSGETLSVLTKVRADVEKFMINFINILFGVIVGVIFVFVYAAIFINWRIPLAYLIGIGILTMITNKLSKKIKLIQKNIVGETTALAGSTTESLRNIELVKSLGLTNQEVERLNKNTYKILGLELKKVKRIRSLIFLIIVRQ
;
A
#
# COMPACT_ATOMS: atom_id res chain seq x y z
N MET A 1 -13.56 -11.90 -1.33
CA MET A 1 -13.45 -11.41 -2.72
C MET A 1 -14.80 -11.33 -3.45
N LYS A 2 -15.65 -12.37 -3.46
CA LYS A 2 -16.96 -12.33 -4.16
C LYS A 2 -17.89 -11.20 -3.67
N ILE A 3 -17.97 -10.99 -2.36
CA ILE A 3 -18.80 -9.94 -1.73
C ILE A 3 -18.34 -8.55 -2.19
N LEU A 4 -17.05 -8.29 -2.13
CA LEU A 4 -16.45 -7.00 -2.50
C LEU A 4 -16.70 -6.67 -3.98
N LEU A 5 -16.54 -7.67 -4.87
CA LEU A 5 -16.85 -7.53 -6.29
C LEU A 5 -18.34 -7.25 -6.54
N HIS A 6 -19.25 -7.83 -5.76
CA HIS A 6 -20.68 -7.59 -5.86
C HIS A 6 -21.01 -6.13 -5.58
N TYR A 7 -20.42 -5.53 -4.55
CA TYR A 7 -20.64 -4.12 -4.20
C TYR A 7 -19.93 -3.12 -5.14
N LEU A 8 -18.83 -3.53 -5.79
CA LEU A 8 -18.13 -2.69 -6.78
C LEU A 8 -18.79 -2.72 -8.15
N LYS A 9 -19.54 -3.79 -8.48
CA LYS A 9 -20.19 -3.97 -9.79
C LYS A 9 -21.06 -2.78 -10.26
N PRO A 10 -21.89 -2.15 -9.42
CA PRO A 10 -22.67 -0.98 -9.83
C PRO A 10 -21.81 0.24 -10.20
N ASN A 11 -20.60 0.37 -9.63
CA ASN A 11 -19.69 1.47 -9.89
C ASN A 11 -18.48 1.08 -10.76
N LYS A 12 -18.63 0.07 -11.63
CA LYS A 12 -17.54 -0.49 -12.46
C LYS A 12 -16.78 0.55 -13.28
N TRP A 13 -17.48 1.55 -13.81
CA TRP A 13 -16.87 2.63 -14.59
C TRP A 13 -15.98 3.54 -13.73
N LEU A 14 -16.40 3.85 -12.51
CA LEU A 14 -15.58 4.61 -11.57
C LEU A 14 -14.31 3.82 -11.17
N VAL A 15 -14.47 2.52 -10.92
CA VAL A 15 -13.32 1.64 -10.62
C VAL A 15 -12.36 1.58 -11.80
N LEU A 16 -12.88 1.37 -13.02
CA LEU A 16 -12.06 1.34 -14.23
C LEU A 16 -11.31 2.65 -14.43
N PHE A 17 -11.98 3.80 -14.25
CA PHE A 17 -11.37 5.11 -14.39
C PHE A 17 -10.30 5.36 -13.33
N THR A 18 -10.53 4.95 -12.08
CA THR A 18 -9.54 5.02 -10.99
C THR A 18 -8.29 4.20 -11.31
N LEU A 19 -8.47 2.98 -11.83
CA LEU A 19 -7.36 2.11 -12.22
C LEU A 19 -6.60 2.67 -13.43
N LEU A 20 -7.29 3.27 -14.39
CA LEU A 20 -6.68 3.94 -15.53
C LEU A 20 -5.83 5.13 -15.08
N MET A 21 -6.37 5.99 -14.20
CA MET A 21 -5.61 7.12 -13.64
C MET A 21 -4.41 6.65 -12.81
N ALA A 22 -4.55 5.56 -12.06
CA ALA A 22 -3.45 4.93 -11.35
C ALA A 22 -2.35 4.43 -12.30
N SER A 23 -2.73 3.83 -13.43
CA SER A 23 -1.77 3.36 -14.45
C SER A 23 -1.02 4.52 -15.08
N ILE A 24 -1.72 5.61 -15.44
CA ILE A 24 -1.12 6.83 -15.97
C ILE A 24 -0.15 7.43 -14.96
N ASN A 25 -0.60 7.62 -13.70
CA ASN A 25 0.25 8.15 -12.64
C ASN A 25 1.55 7.36 -12.48
N ILE A 26 1.47 6.03 -12.41
CA ILE A 26 2.64 5.17 -12.21
C ILE A 26 3.53 5.19 -13.45
N GLY A 27 2.95 5.07 -14.66
CA GLY A 27 3.69 5.10 -15.91
C GLY A 27 4.50 6.39 -16.06
N PHE A 28 3.88 7.55 -15.84
CA PHE A 28 4.56 8.83 -15.91
C PHE A 28 5.57 9.03 -14.77
N SER A 29 5.27 8.57 -13.55
CA SER A 29 6.22 8.61 -12.44
C SER A 29 7.48 7.77 -12.66
N LEU A 30 7.39 6.67 -13.42
CA LEU A 30 8.54 5.85 -13.78
C LEU A 30 9.38 6.43 -14.93
N ILE A 31 8.84 7.40 -15.69
CA ILE A 31 9.59 8.15 -16.72
C ILE A 31 10.53 9.17 -16.06
N ASP A 32 10.18 9.75 -14.92
CA ASP A 32 11.00 10.75 -14.22
C ASP A 32 12.46 10.30 -13.97
N PRO A 33 12.74 9.11 -13.38
CA PRO A 33 14.10 8.63 -13.20
C PRO A 33 14.86 8.42 -14.52
N ILE A 34 14.15 8.05 -15.59
CA ILE A 34 14.74 7.85 -16.92
C ILE A 34 15.18 9.19 -17.51
N LEU A 35 14.34 10.23 -17.36
CA LEU A 35 14.65 11.59 -17.79
C LEU A 35 15.81 12.18 -16.98
N LEU A 36 15.80 11.99 -15.67
CA LEU A 36 16.90 12.41 -14.80
C LEU A 36 18.22 11.72 -15.19
N GLY A 37 18.20 10.43 -15.44
CA GLY A 37 19.36 9.68 -15.93
C GLY A 37 19.89 10.22 -17.25
N LYS A 38 19.01 10.57 -18.20
CA LYS A 38 19.40 11.21 -19.46
C LYS A 38 20.00 12.59 -19.25
N LEU A 39 19.44 13.38 -18.32
CA LEU A 39 19.95 14.71 -17.99
C LEU A 39 21.36 14.63 -17.39
N VAL A 40 21.58 13.70 -16.45
CA VAL A 40 22.88 13.46 -15.81
C VAL A 40 23.92 12.99 -16.83
N ASN A 41 23.56 12.06 -17.71
CA ASN A 41 24.46 11.61 -18.78
C ASN A 41 24.81 12.74 -19.75
N LEU A 42 23.84 13.58 -20.10
CA LEU A 42 24.07 14.76 -20.94
C LEU A 42 25.05 15.74 -20.31
N ALA A 43 24.93 15.97 -18.98
CA ALA A 43 25.86 16.82 -18.24
C ALA A 43 27.26 16.20 -18.12
N GLY A 44 27.36 14.87 -17.97
CA GLY A 44 28.62 14.13 -17.92
C GLY A 44 29.32 14.06 -19.29
N ASP A 45 28.58 13.77 -20.34
CA ASP A 45 29.12 13.64 -21.70
C ASP A 45 29.52 14.99 -22.32
N TYR A 46 28.96 16.11 -21.84
CA TYR A 46 29.40 17.45 -22.24
C TYR A 46 30.85 17.75 -21.84
N SER A 47 31.33 17.17 -20.75
CA SER A 47 32.72 17.25 -20.37
C SER A 47 33.63 16.34 -21.20
N ALA A 48 33.10 15.30 -21.85
CA ALA A 48 33.86 14.24 -22.51
C ALA A 48 33.80 14.24 -24.04
N SER A 49 32.69 14.62 -24.70
CA SER A 49 32.65 14.68 -26.17
C SER A 49 31.45 15.42 -26.77
N LYS A 50 31.72 16.28 -27.77
CA LYS A 50 30.70 16.89 -28.63
C LYS A 50 29.88 15.86 -29.42
N GLU A 51 30.39 14.65 -29.65
CA GLU A 51 29.77 13.61 -30.48
C GLU A 51 28.60 12.89 -29.80
N ALA A 52 28.63 12.69 -28.48
CA ALA A 52 27.53 12.06 -27.75
C ALA A 52 26.27 12.94 -27.75
N PHE A 53 26.45 14.26 -27.82
CA PHE A 53 25.38 15.25 -27.91
C PHE A 53 24.63 15.17 -29.23
N ILE A 54 25.36 15.00 -30.33
CA ILE A 54 24.82 14.84 -31.70
C ILE A 54 23.97 13.57 -31.80
N LYS A 55 24.39 12.47 -31.17
CA LYS A 55 23.63 11.20 -31.15
C LYS A 55 22.31 11.30 -30.38
N PHE A 56 22.26 12.06 -29.31
CA PHE A 56 21.04 12.28 -28.52
C PHE A 56 19.96 13.00 -29.33
N ASP A 57 20.37 14.04 -30.08
CA ASP A 57 19.48 14.84 -30.91
C ASP A 57 18.91 14.04 -32.11
N TYR A 58 19.69 13.11 -32.67
CA TYR A 58 19.25 12.24 -33.74
C TYR A 58 18.09 11.32 -33.32
N TYR A 59 18.12 10.79 -32.13
CA TYR A 59 17.05 9.89 -31.63
C TYR A 59 15.72 10.61 -31.36
N TRP A 60 15.72 11.92 -31.14
CA TRP A 60 14.53 12.69 -30.80
C TRP A 60 14.04 13.59 -31.94
N GLY A 61 14.59 13.43 -33.16
CA GLY A 61 14.09 14.13 -34.35
C GLY A 61 14.42 15.62 -34.46
N TYR A 62 15.36 16.12 -33.67
CA TYR A 62 15.78 17.52 -33.69
C TYR A 62 17.00 17.80 -34.57
N GLU A 63 17.09 17.17 -35.72
CA GLU A 63 18.22 17.25 -36.67
C GLU A 63 18.53 18.68 -37.15
N LYS A 64 17.60 19.62 -36.99
CA LYS A 64 17.70 20.99 -37.57
C LYS A 64 18.38 22.03 -36.65
N ILE A 65 18.66 21.72 -35.39
CA ILE A 65 19.05 22.73 -34.40
C ILE A 65 20.58 22.77 -34.11
N ILE A 66 21.34 21.74 -34.51
CA ILE A 66 22.76 21.55 -34.08
C ILE A 66 23.78 22.47 -34.72
N ARG A 67 23.40 23.34 -35.64
CA ARG A 67 24.40 24.06 -36.45
C ARG A 67 25.12 25.24 -35.83
N LYS A 68 24.81 25.64 -34.57
CA LYS A 68 25.46 26.79 -33.88
C LYS A 68 25.75 26.55 -32.40
N GLY A 69 26.68 25.73 -32.06
CA GLY A 69 27.52 25.75 -30.84
C GLY A 69 26.82 25.85 -29.48
N LYS A 70 27.31 26.67 -28.58
CA LYS A 70 26.98 26.74 -27.15
C LYS A 70 25.53 27.15 -26.78
N GLU A 71 24.84 27.91 -27.60
CA GLU A 71 23.46 28.36 -27.32
C GLU A 71 22.45 27.25 -27.34
N TYR A 72 22.68 26.21 -28.16
CA TYR A 72 21.76 25.09 -28.34
C TYR A 72 21.84 24.05 -27.22
N LEU A 73 22.96 23.97 -26.51
CA LEU A 73 23.08 23.13 -25.33
C LEU A 73 22.13 23.57 -24.21
N GLN A 74 22.09 24.87 -23.94
CA GLN A 74 21.20 25.45 -22.95
C GLN A 74 19.73 25.22 -23.31
N LEU A 75 19.39 25.31 -24.61
CA LEU A 75 18.07 25.01 -25.12
C LEU A 75 17.71 23.53 -24.96
N GLY A 76 18.62 22.59 -25.25
CA GLY A 76 18.39 21.15 -25.08
C GLY A 76 18.13 20.76 -23.63
N VAL A 77 18.95 21.26 -22.70
CA VAL A 77 18.74 21.07 -21.26
C VAL A 77 17.41 21.70 -20.81
N PHE A 78 17.09 22.90 -21.32
CA PHE A 78 15.86 23.59 -20.99
C PHE A 78 14.61 22.81 -21.46
N TYR A 79 14.63 22.25 -22.68
CA TYR A 79 13.55 21.40 -23.17
C TYR A 79 13.39 20.11 -22.35
N LEU A 80 14.50 19.46 -21.97
CA LEU A 80 14.43 18.28 -21.09
C LEU A 80 13.85 18.62 -19.70
N LEU A 81 14.20 19.78 -19.15
CA LEU A 81 13.64 20.25 -17.88
C LEU A 81 12.14 20.53 -18.00
N ILE A 82 11.71 21.26 -19.05
CA ILE A 82 10.28 21.49 -19.29
C ILE A 82 9.53 20.17 -19.47
N PHE A 83 10.10 19.23 -20.22
CA PHE A 83 9.50 17.92 -20.45
C PHE A 83 9.40 17.12 -19.14
N SER A 84 10.44 17.14 -18.31
CA SER A 84 10.42 16.51 -16.98
C SER A 84 9.33 17.11 -16.09
N ILE A 85 9.25 18.46 -16.03
CA ILE A 85 8.19 19.15 -15.29
C ILE A 85 6.80 18.77 -15.80
N THR A 86 6.62 18.70 -17.13
CA THR A 86 5.34 18.31 -17.74
C THR A 86 4.95 16.88 -17.37
N VAL A 87 5.88 15.95 -17.47
CA VAL A 87 5.69 14.54 -17.07
C VAL A 87 5.32 14.43 -15.59
N ALA A 88 6.05 15.13 -14.71
CA ALA A 88 5.75 15.17 -13.29
C ALA A 88 4.37 15.79 -12.99
N MET A 89 3.99 16.87 -13.71
CA MET A 89 2.66 17.48 -13.56
C MET A 89 1.56 16.54 -13.99
N VAL A 90 1.69 15.84 -15.12
CA VAL A 90 0.71 14.85 -15.59
C VAL A 90 0.54 13.74 -14.57
N SER A 91 1.65 13.20 -14.03
CA SER A 91 1.62 12.20 -12.97
C SER A 91 0.86 12.69 -11.74
N ARG A 92 1.15 13.91 -11.25
CA ARG A 92 0.49 14.49 -10.07
C ARG A 92 -1.00 14.76 -10.31
N ILE A 93 -1.37 15.26 -11.48
CA ILE A 93 -2.77 15.47 -11.86
C ILE A 93 -3.51 14.13 -11.91
N ALA A 94 -2.93 13.12 -12.57
CA ALA A 94 -3.49 11.77 -12.61
C ALA A 94 -3.66 11.17 -11.21
N LYS A 95 -2.70 11.41 -10.30
CA LYS A 95 -2.79 11.00 -8.90
C LYS A 95 -3.92 11.69 -8.16
N ALA A 96 -4.10 12.99 -8.34
CA ALA A 96 -5.19 13.75 -7.71
C ALA A 96 -6.57 13.22 -8.16
N PHE A 97 -6.74 12.95 -9.45
CA PHE A 97 -7.96 12.31 -9.96
C PHE A 97 -8.15 10.88 -9.45
N GLN A 98 -7.10 10.08 -9.40
CA GLN A 98 -7.12 8.74 -8.81
C GLN A 98 -7.63 8.78 -7.37
N ASP A 99 -7.07 9.67 -6.53
CA ASP A 99 -7.44 9.78 -5.12
C ASP A 99 -8.88 10.30 -4.94
N TYR A 100 -9.30 11.24 -5.78
CA TYR A 100 -10.69 11.72 -5.79
C TYR A 100 -11.69 10.61 -6.09
N PHE A 101 -11.50 9.87 -7.19
CA PHE A 101 -12.40 8.79 -7.57
C PHE A 101 -12.34 7.61 -6.60
N LEU A 102 -11.16 7.32 -6.05
CA LEU A 102 -10.99 6.31 -5.01
C LEU A 102 -11.83 6.66 -3.77
N ASN A 103 -11.73 7.89 -3.28
CA ASN A 103 -12.52 8.36 -2.15
C ASN A 103 -14.03 8.31 -2.44
N LEU A 104 -14.44 8.68 -3.65
CA LEU A 104 -15.85 8.59 -4.05
C LEU A 104 -16.36 7.14 -4.02
N ILE A 105 -15.58 6.18 -4.50
CA ILE A 105 -15.90 4.75 -4.43
C ILE A 105 -16.00 4.29 -2.98
N ILE A 106 -15.02 4.66 -2.14
CA ILE A 106 -14.98 4.29 -0.72
C ILE A 106 -16.23 4.79 0.02
N GLN A 107 -16.61 6.06 -0.19
CA GLN A 107 -17.80 6.62 0.49
C GLN A 107 -19.08 5.94 0.03
N LYS A 108 -19.26 5.73 -1.27
CA LYS A 108 -20.42 5.00 -1.82
C LYS A 108 -20.50 3.57 -1.32
N PHE A 109 -19.36 2.88 -1.31
CA PHE A 109 -19.26 1.51 -0.82
C PHE A 109 -19.53 1.44 0.68
N GLY A 110 -18.88 2.30 1.47
CA GLY A 110 -19.05 2.34 2.92
C GLY A 110 -20.49 2.62 3.34
N ALA A 111 -21.15 3.58 2.69
CA ALA A 111 -22.57 3.88 2.94
C ALA A 111 -23.45 2.66 2.64
N LYS A 112 -23.24 2.01 1.49
CA LYS A 112 -24.05 0.85 1.10
C LYS A 112 -23.85 -0.35 2.02
N VAL A 113 -22.58 -0.69 2.35
CA VAL A 113 -22.27 -1.78 3.29
C VAL A 113 -22.90 -1.52 4.66
N PHE A 114 -22.81 -0.27 5.14
CA PHE A 114 -23.42 0.10 6.42
C PHE A 114 -24.94 -0.05 6.40
N THR A 115 -25.60 0.48 5.35
CA THR A 115 -27.06 0.41 5.21
C THR A 115 -27.54 -1.03 5.07
N ASP A 116 -26.90 -1.83 4.21
CA ASP A 116 -27.26 -3.23 4.00
C ASP A 116 -27.04 -4.06 5.28
N GLY A 117 -25.93 -3.80 6.00
CA GLY A 117 -25.66 -4.43 7.28
C GLY A 117 -26.66 -4.06 8.36
N LEU A 118 -27.04 -2.79 8.45
CA LEU A 118 -28.08 -2.33 9.37
C LEU A 118 -29.45 -2.96 9.03
N GLN A 119 -29.82 -2.98 7.74
CA GLN A 119 -31.05 -3.61 7.30
C GLN A 119 -31.08 -5.11 7.60
N HIS A 120 -29.92 -5.79 7.48
CA HIS A 120 -29.81 -7.19 7.85
C HIS A 120 -29.98 -7.39 9.36
N ALA A 121 -29.30 -6.59 10.17
CA ALA A 121 -29.41 -6.65 11.63
C ALA A 121 -30.84 -6.43 12.11
N MET A 122 -31.56 -5.47 11.50
CA MET A 122 -32.97 -5.20 11.85
C MET A 122 -33.96 -6.31 11.43
N LYS A 123 -33.56 -7.23 10.54
CA LYS A 123 -34.37 -8.38 10.13
C LYS A 123 -34.13 -9.63 11.00
N LEU A 124 -33.16 -9.60 11.90
CA LEU A 124 -32.91 -10.70 12.82
C LEU A 124 -34.07 -10.88 13.81
N PRO A 125 -34.35 -12.13 14.24
CA PRO A 125 -35.34 -12.38 15.30
C PRO A 125 -34.97 -11.65 16.58
N TYR A 126 -35.98 -11.21 17.35
CA TYR A 126 -35.81 -10.45 18.58
C TYR A 126 -34.83 -11.12 19.57
N GLN A 127 -34.86 -12.45 19.68
CA GLN A 127 -33.97 -13.23 20.57
C GLN A 127 -32.51 -13.07 20.22
N GLU A 128 -32.14 -13.06 18.91
CA GLU A 128 -30.76 -12.86 18.47
C GLU A 128 -30.33 -11.39 18.60
N PHE A 129 -31.29 -10.47 18.59
CA PHE A 129 -31.03 -9.05 18.77
C PHE A 129 -30.84 -8.65 20.25
N GLU A 130 -31.53 -9.36 21.16
CA GLU A 130 -31.42 -9.16 22.61
C GLU A 130 -30.09 -9.65 23.15
N ASP A 131 -29.59 -10.79 22.66
CA ASP A 131 -28.28 -11.33 23.01
C ASP A 131 -27.12 -10.47 22.48
N GLN A 132 -27.31 -9.80 21.36
CA GLN A 132 -26.35 -8.82 20.81
C GLN A 132 -26.70 -7.43 21.29
N ARG A 133 -25.93 -6.91 22.25
CA ARG A 133 -26.08 -5.51 22.70
C ARG A 133 -26.07 -4.60 21.47
N SER A 134 -27.06 -3.71 21.33
CA SER A 134 -27.23 -2.79 20.17
C SER A 134 -25.94 -2.00 19.83
N GLY A 135 -25.11 -1.69 20.85
CA GLY A 135 -23.81 -1.07 20.67
C GLY A 135 -22.76 -1.96 20.01
N GLU A 136 -22.85 -3.28 20.15
CA GLU A 136 -21.92 -4.21 19.55
C GLU A 136 -22.12 -4.29 18.02
N THR A 137 -23.36 -4.40 17.57
CA THR A 137 -23.72 -4.40 16.15
C THR A 137 -23.25 -3.13 15.45
N LEU A 138 -23.48 -1.95 16.07
CA LEU A 138 -23.01 -0.67 15.53
C LEU A 138 -21.48 -0.61 15.47
N SER A 139 -20.79 -1.09 16.49
CA SER A 139 -19.33 -1.17 16.54
C SER A 139 -18.79 -2.05 15.43
N VAL A 140 -19.38 -3.23 15.19
CA VAL A 140 -18.99 -4.15 14.12
C VAL A 140 -19.19 -3.50 12.74
N LEU A 141 -20.32 -2.87 12.49
CA LEU A 141 -20.61 -2.19 11.21
C LEU A 141 -19.63 -1.05 10.93
N THR A 142 -19.32 -0.25 11.96
CA THR A 142 -18.34 0.84 11.86
C THR A 142 -16.94 0.31 11.57
N LYS A 143 -16.54 -0.76 12.24
CA LYS A 143 -15.26 -1.42 12.03
C LYS A 143 -15.15 -2.02 10.63
N VAL A 144 -16.18 -2.71 10.16
CA VAL A 144 -16.21 -3.27 8.79
C VAL A 144 -16.06 -2.17 7.75
N ARG A 145 -16.74 -1.03 7.94
CA ARG A 145 -16.59 0.14 7.06
C ARG A 145 -15.14 0.63 7.00
N ALA A 146 -14.50 0.82 8.16
CA ALA A 146 -13.12 1.27 8.25
C ALA A 146 -12.12 0.27 7.66
N ASP A 147 -12.31 -1.03 7.91
CA ASP A 147 -11.45 -2.10 7.38
C ASP A 147 -11.54 -2.18 5.85
N VAL A 148 -12.74 -2.00 5.28
CA VAL A 148 -12.95 -1.97 3.83
C VAL A 148 -12.31 -0.73 3.19
N GLU A 149 -12.46 0.44 3.81
CA GLU A 149 -11.80 1.67 3.36
C GLU A 149 -10.29 1.46 3.26
N LYS A 150 -9.68 0.97 4.35
CA LYS A 150 -8.24 0.67 4.40
C LYS A 150 -7.82 -0.37 3.37
N PHE A 151 -8.64 -1.41 3.17
CA PHE A 151 -8.40 -2.42 2.15
C PHE A 151 -8.39 -1.84 0.74
N MET A 152 -9.37 -0.99 0.40
CA MET A 152 -9.48 -0.37 -0.92
C MET A 152 -8.31 0.56 -1.22
N ILE A 153 -7.91 1.39 -0.23
CA ILE A 153 -6.74 2.26 -0.35
C ILE A 153 -5.48 1.44 -0.62
N ASN A 154 -5.25 0.39 0.18
CA ASN A 154 -4.08 -0.45 0.03
C ASN A 154 -4.10 -1.25 -1.29
N PHE A 155 -5.27 -1.72 -1.71
CA PHE A 155 -5.41 -2.45 -2.97
C PHE A 155 -5.03 -1.60 -4.17
N ILE A 156 -5.54 -0.37 -4.26
CA ILE A 156 -5.27 0.51 -5.42
C ILE A 156 -3.86 1.11 -5.34
N ASN A 157 -3.46 1.64 -4.20
CA ASN A 157 -2.18 2.36 -4.11
C ASN A 157 -0.97 1.42 -4.02
N ILE A 158 -1.10 0.26 -3.39
CA ILE A 158 0.03 -0.66 -3.19
C ILE A 158 -0.02 -1.79 -4.19
N LEU A 159 -1.06 -2.65 -4.12
CA LEU A 159 -1.06 -3.89 -4.89
C LEU A 159 -1.17 -3.63 -6.40
N PHE A 160 -2.13 -2.78 -6.81
CA PHE A 160 -2.28 -2.42 -8.22
C PHE A 160 -1.08 -1.62 -8.73
N GLY A 161 -0.58 -0.67 -7.90
CA GLY A 161 0.60 0.14 -8.21
C GLY A 161 1.85 -0.71 -8.45
N VAL A 162 2.10 -1.68 -7.58
CA VAL A 162 3.23 -2.61 -7.73
C VAL A 162 3.10 -3.45 -9.00
N ILE A 163 1.90 -3.97 -9.30
CA ILE A 163 1.67 -4.78 -10.51
C ILE A 163 1.98 -3.95 -11.77
N VAL A 164 1.41 -2.75 -11.88
CA VAL A 164 1.64 -1.86 -13.03
C VAL A 164 3.10 -1.46 -13.14
N GLY A 165 3.74 -1.11 -12.01
CA GLY A 165 5.15 -0.76 -11.97
C GLY A 165 6.06 -1.90 -12.41
N VAL A 166 5.82 -3.12 -11.95
CA VAL A 166 6.58 -4.31 -12.36
C VAL A 166 6.42 -4.57 -13.86
N ILE A 167 5.17 -4.51 -14.38
CA ILE A 167 4.92 -4.69 -15.82
C ILE A 167 5.68 -3.63 -16.64
N PHE A 168 5.61 -2.35 -16.22
CA PHE A 168 6.29 -1.26 -16.93
C PHE A 168 7.81 -1.46 -16.95
N VAL A 169 8.42 -1.73 -15.80
CA VAL A 169 9.88 -1.96 -15.70
C VAL A 169 10.28 -3.19 -16.52
N PHE A 170 9.46 -4.23 -16.53
CA PHE A 170 9.71 -5.45 -17.28
C PHE A 170 9.72 -5.20 -18.79
N VAL A 171 8.69 -4.50 -19.29
CA VAL A 171 8.58 -4.13 -20.71
C VAL A 171 9.72 -3.19 -21.11
N TYR A 172 10.00 -2.18 -20.30
CA TYR A 172 11.07 -1.22 -20.56
C TYR A 172 12.45 -1.92 -20.62
N ALA A 173 12.78 -2.75 -19.64
CA ALA A 173 14.05 -3.44 -19.58
C ALA A 173 14.20 -4.48 -20.71
N ALA A 174 13.13 -5.15 -21.11
CA ALA A 174 13.15 -6.11 -22.22
C ALA A 174 13.43 -5.44 -23.58
N ILE A 175 12.83 -4.25 -23.81
CA ILE A 175 12.93 -3.55 -25.09
C ILE A 175 14.22 -2.73 -25.19
N PHE A 176 14.56 -1.95 -24.13
CA PHE A 176 15.61 -0.93 -24.20
C PHE A 176 16.97 -1.37 -23.63
N ILE A 177 17.03 -2.45 -22.82
CA ILE A 177 18.28 -2.86 -22.20
C ILE A 177 18.66 -4.26 -22.70
N ASN A 178 18.08 -5.30 -22.13
CA ASN A 178 18.34 -6.70 -22.52
C ASN A 178 17.25 -7.60 -21.92
N TRP A 179 16.73 -8.54 -22.69
CA TRP A 179 15.68 -9.46 -22.25
C TRP A 179 16.11 -10.40 -21.10
N ARG A 180 17.41 -10.59 -20.89
CA ARG A 180 17.95 -11.39 -19.77
C ARG A 180 17.73 -10.74 -18.40
N ILE A 181 17.67 -9.39 -18.36
CA ILE A 181 17.50 -8.64 -17.09
C ILE A 181 16.12 -8.89 -16.48
N PRO A 182 14.99 -8.75 -17.20
CA PRO A 182 13.67 -9.12 -16.69
C PRO A 182 13.60 -10.56 -16.16
N LEU A 183 14.26 -11.50 -16.84
CA LEU A 183 14.29 -12.90 -16.39
C LEU A 183 15.00 -13.07 -15.04
N ALA A 184 16.14 -12.41 -14.85
CA ALA A 184 16.86 -12.40 -13.57
C ALA A 184 16.00 -11.78 -12.43
N TYR A 185 15.25 -10.70 -12.74
CA TYR A 185 14.29 -10.08 -11.81
C TYR A 185 13.16 -11.03 -11.40
N LEU A 186 12.58 -11.77 -12.36
CA LEU A 186 11.52 -12.77 -12.07
C LEU A 186 12.02 -13.85 -11.11
N ILE A 187 13.23 -14.38 -11.36
CA ILE A 187 13.83 -15.37 -10.47
C ILE A 187 14.05 -14.77 -9.06
N GLY A 188 14.57 -13.55 -8.98
CA GLY A 188 14.77 -12.82 -7.72
C GLY A 188 13.46 -12.62 -6.95
N ILE A 189 12.41 -12.16 -7.62
CA ILE A 189 11.07 -11.98 -7.03
C ILE A 189 10.51 -13.32 -6.55
N GLY A 190 10.66 -14.39 -7.33
CA GLY A 190 10.22 -15.74 -6.95
C GLY A 190 10.90 -16.23 -5.65
N ILE A 191 12.20 -16.06 -5.54
CA ILE A 191 12.97 -16.43 -4.35
C ILE A 191 12.53 -15.59 -3.14
N LEU A 192 12.41 -14.26 -3.30
CA LEU A 192 11.95 -13.36 -2.25
C LEU A 192 10.54 -13.72 -1.77
N THR A 193 9.63 -14.02 -2.70
CA THR A 193 8.26 -14.43 -2.38
C THR A 193 8.23 -15.72 -1.58
N MET A 194 9.07 -16.69 -1.93
CA MET A 194 9.16 -17.96 -1.21
C MET A 194 9.66 -17.77 0.23
N ILE A 195 10.71 -16.96 0.41
CA ILE A 195 11.25 -16.61 1.73
C ILE A 195 10.21 -15.85 2.56
N THR A 196 9.59 -14.83 1.97
CA THR A 196 8.58 -14.00 2.63
C THR A 196 7.37 -14.82 3.07
N ASN A 197 6.88 -15.74 2.24
CA ASN A 197 5.76 -16.61 2.57
C ASN A 197 6.06 -17.54 3.77
N LYS A 198 7.29 -18.10 3.84
CA LYS A 198 7.69 -18.92 4.99
C LYS A 198 7.73 -18.13 6.30
N LEU A 199 8.27 -16.89 6.26
CA LEU A 199 8.32 -16.04 7.45
C LEU A 199 6.94 -15.50 7.83
N SER A 200 6.14 -15.08 6.86
CA SER A 200 4.78 -14.57 7.08
C SER A 200 3.87 -15.58 7.76
N LYS A 201 4.00 -16.87 7.43
CA LYS A 201 3.25 -17.94 8.13
C LYS A 201 3.57 -17.97 9.64
N LYS A 202 4.85 -17.82 10.02
CA LYS A 202 5.28 -17.78 11.43
C LYS A 202 4.78 -16.52 12.14
N ILE A 203 4.86 -15.37 11.48
CA ILE A 203 4.35 -14.08 12.01
C ILE A 203 2.85 -14.15 12.21
N LYS A 204 2.09 -14.70 11.24
CA LYS A 204 0.64 -14.88 11.33
C LYS A 204 0.22 -15.72 12.54
N LEU A 205 0.97 -16.77 12.83
CA LEU A 205 0.70 -17.63 14.00
C LEU A 205 0.93 -16.88 15.32
N ILE A 206 2.02 -16.11 15.42
CA ILE A 206 2.28 -15.25 16.59
C ILE A 206 1.16 -14.19 16.72
N GLN A 207 0.76 -13.55 15.62
CA GLN A 207 -0.31 -12.56 15.61
C GLN A 207 -1.64 -13.15 16.08
N LYS A 208 -1.98 -14.38 15.66
CA LYS A 208 -3.19 -15.06 16.13
C LYS A 208 -3.19 -15.24 17.65
N ASN A 209 -2.04 -15.61 18.21
CA ASN A 209 -1.89 -15.77 19.66
C ASN A 209 -2.01 -14.41 20.39
N ILE A 210 -1.40 -13.35 19.83
CA ILE A 210 -1.52 -11.99 20.38
C ILE A 210 -2.98 -11.57 20.43
N VAL A 211 -3.73 -11.73 19.34
CA VAL A 211 -5.15 -11.37 19.27
C VAL A 211 -5.95 -12.15 20.32
N GLY A 212 -5.73 -13.46 20.44
CA GLY A 212 -6.39 -14.29 21.44
C GLY A 212 -6.14 -13.81 22.87
N GLU A 213 -4.87 -13.57 23.23
CA GLU A 213 -4.51 -13.09 24.58
C GLU A 213 -5.03 -11.67 24.84
N THR A 214 -5.00 -10.79 23.84
CA THR A 214 -5.54 -9.42 23.98
C THR A 214 -7.05 -9.44 24.17
N THR A 215 -7.78 -10.30 23.44
CA THR A 215 -9.22 -10.46 23.62
C THR A 215 -9.56 -11.01 25.00
N ALA A 216 -8.83 -12.01 25.48
CA ALA A 216 -8.99 -12.57 26.81
C ALA A 216 -8.70 -11.53 27.91
N LEU A 217 -7.62 -10.73 27.74
CA LEU A 217 -7.30 -9.64 28.66
C LEU A 217 -8.41 -8.58 28.69
N ALA A 218 -8.91 -8.15 27.52
CA ALA A 218 -10.00 -7.18 27.43
C ALA A 218 -11.27 -7.71 28.11
N GLY A 219 -11.63 -8.98 27.91
CA GLY A 219 -12.76 -9.63 28.58
C GLY A 219 -12.60 -9.64 30.09
N SER A 220 -11.46 -10.11 30.60
CA SER A 220 -11.19 -10.16 32.03
C SER A 220 -11.14 -8.76 32.67
N THR A 221 -10.54 -7.77 31.99
CA THR A 221 -10.52 -6.38 32.43
C THR A 221 -11.94 -5.80 32.56
N THR A 222 -12.78 -6.03 31.55
CA THR A 222 -14.17 -5.58 31.56
C THR A 222 -14.95 -6.22 32.71
N GLU A 223 -14.74 -7.51 32.96
CA GLU A 223 -15.37 -8.23 34.05
C GLU A 223 -14.94 -7.69 35.45
N SER A 224 -13.63 -7.48 35.63
CA SER A 224 -13.08 -6.90 36.88
C SER A 224 -13.62 -5.50 37.15
N LEU A 225 -13.71 -4.65 36.11
CA LEU A 225 -14.26 -3.30 36.20
C LEU A 225 -15.76 -3.31 36.48
N ARG A 226 -16.50 -4.23 35.89
CA ARG A 226 -17.94 -4.39 36.13
C ARG A 226 -18.22 -4.81 37.58
N ASN A 227 -17.36 -5.64 38.15
CA ASN A 227 -17.47 -6.14 39.52
C ASN A 227 -16.52 -5.42 40.49
N ILE A 228 -16.14 -4.18 40.21
CA ILE A 228 -15.11 -3.44 40.97
C ILE A 228 -15.47 -3.24 42.43
N GLU A 229 -16.76 -3.10 42.74
CA GLU A 229 -17.27 -2.98 44.11
C GLU A 229 -16.97 -4.25 44.91
N LEU A 230 -17.23 -5.43 44.32
CA LEU A 230 -16.93 -6.73 44.93
C LEU A 230 -15.42 -6.91 45.14
N VAL A 231 -14.62 -6.58 44.13
CA VAL A 231 -13.15 -6.66 44.21
C VAL A 231 -12.60 -5.80 45.35
N LYS A 232 -13.15 -4.59 45.52
CA LYS A 232 -12.73 -3.67 46.59
C LYS A 232 -13.21 -4.13 47.96
N SER A 233 -14.47 -4.57 48.09
CA SER A 233 -15.03 -5.01 49.35
C SER A 233 -14.35 -6.27 49.93
N LEU A 234 -13.87 -7.14 49.02
CA LEU A 234 -13.12 -8.35 49.40
C LEU A 234 -11.60 -8.12 49.54
N GLY A 235 -11.10 -6.89 49.32
CA GLY A 235 -9.67 -6.58 49.44
C GLY A 235 -8.80 -7.21 48.32
N LEU A 236 -9.41 -7.67 47.22
CA LEU A 236 -8.72 -8.42 46.12
C LEU A 236 -8.05 -7.53 45.10
N THR A 237 -8.02 -6.21 45.28
CA THR A 237 -7.50 -5.24 44.30
C THR A 237 -6.08 -5.57 43.82
N ASN A 238 -5.17 -5.86 44.75
CA ASN A 238 -3.77 -6.15 44.44
C ASN A 238 -3.62 -7.46 43.64
N GLN A 239 -4.37 -8.49 43.98
CA GLN A 239 -4.35 -9.78 43.27
C GLN A 239 -4.88 -9.64 41.85
N GLU A 240 -5.93 -8.83 41.67
CA GLU A 240 -6.53 -8.59 40.36
C GLU A 240 -5.59 -7.77 39.47
N VAL A 241 -4.94 -6.75 39.98
CA VAL A 241 -3.93 -5.97 39.26
C VAL A 241 -2.74 -6.85 38.86
N GLU A 242 -2.27 -7.73 39.78
CA GLU A 242 -1.18 -8.65 39.47
C GLU A 242 -1.56 -9.63 38.34
N ARG A 243 -2.78 -10.17 38.36
CA ARG A 243 -3.32 -11.04 37.34
C ARG A 243 -3.36 -10.35 35.97
N LEU A 244 -3.88 -9.13 35.88
CA LEU A 244 -3.96 -8.35 34.66
C LEU A 244 -2.57 -7.98 34.14
N ASN A 245 -1.66 -7.59 35.05
CA ASN A 245 -0.26 -7.31 34.69
C ASN A 245 0.43 -8.53 34.10
N LYS A 246 0.29 -9.72 34.69
CA LYS A 246 0.88 -10.95 34.18
C LYS A 246 0.42 -11.23 32.74
N ASN A 247 -0.86 -11.04 32.44
CA ASN A 247 -1.39 -11.20 31.09
C ASN A 247 -0.85 -10.13 30.13
N THR A 248 -0.72 -8.89 30.59
CA THR A 248 -0.13 -7.79 29.79
C THR A 248 1.32 -8.07 29.43
N TYR A 249 2.14 -8.54 30.40
CA TYR A 249 3.53 -8.91 30.11
C TYR A 249 3.67 -10.15 29.22
N LYS A 250 2.71 -11.08 29.26
CA LYS A 250 2.64 -12.19 28.31
C LYS A 250 2.42 -11.70 26.89
N ILE A 251 1.50 -10.76 26.69
CA ILE A 251 1.25 -10.11 25.39
C ILE A 251 2.49 -9.38 24.92
N LEU A 252 3.15 -8.59 25.78
CA LEU A 252 4.41 -7.92 25.48
C LEU A 252 5.48 -8.91 25.00
N GLY A 253 5.64 -10.04 25.65
CA GLY A 253 6.58 -11.09 25.23
C GLY A 253 6.29 -11.64 23.83
N LEU A 254 5.01 -11.79 23.47
CA LEU A 254 4.59 -12.20 22.12
C LEU A 254 4.85 -11.10 21.07
N GLU A 255 4.56 -9.85 21.41
CA GLU A 255 4.85 -8.70 20.53
C GLU A 255 6.35 -8.55 20.27
N LEU A 256 7.19 -8.68 21.28
CA LEU A 256 8.66 -8.67 21.10
C LEU A 256 9.15 -9.83 20.23
N LYS A 257 8.57 -11.02 20.36
CA LYS A 257 8.85 -12.15 19.45
C LYS A 257 8.46 -11.83 18.01
N LYS A 258 7.31 -11.18 17.80
CA LYS A 258 6.86 -10.71 16.48
C LYS A 258 7.83 -9.71 15.88
N VAL A 259 8.21 -8.68 16.65
CA VAL A 259 9.17 -7.64 16.23
C VAL A 259 10.52 -8.27 15.84
N LYS A 260 11.04 -9.20 16.65
CA LYS A 260 12.29 -9.92 16.34
C LYS A 260 12.19 -10.69 15.02
N ARG A 261 11.05 -11.32 14.73
CA ARG A 261 10.82 -12.03 13.45
C ARG A 261 10.70 -11.08 12.27
N ILE A 262 10.01 -9.95 12.43
CA ILE A 262 9.91 -8.92 11.39
C ILE A 262 11.30 -8.34 11.09
N ARG A 263 12.09 -8.03 12.12
CA ARG A 263 13.45 -7.52 11.95
C ARG A 263 14.34 -8.50 11.18
N SER A 264 14.25 -9.81 11.47
CA SER A 264 15.01 -10.82 10.72
C SER A 264 14.59 -10.89 9.24
N LEU A 265 13.31 -10.61 8.92
CA LEU A 265 12.81 -10.51 7.57
C LEU A 265 13.39 -9.29 6.85
N ILE A 266 13.34 -8.13 7.49
CA ILE A 266 13.87 -6.88 6.96
C ILE A 266 15.39 -7.00 6.74
N PHE A 267 16.13 -7.57 7.69
CA PHE A 267 17.58 -7.78 7.57
C PHE A 267 17.93 -8.68 6.39
N LEU A 268 17.19 -9.78 6.16
CA LEU A 268 17.38 -10.66 5.00
C LEU A 268 17.10 -9.96 3.66
N ILE A 269 16.22 -8.96 3.64
CA ILE A 269 15.91 -8.17 2.45
C ILE A 269 17.04 -7.13 2.20
N ILE A 270 17.53 -6.47 3.25
CA ILE A 270 18.54 -5.38 3.15
C ILE A 270 19.95 -5.91 2.86
N VAL A 271 20.38 -7.00 3.49
CA VAL A 271 21.75 -7.57 3.31
C VAL A 271 21.98 -8.08 1.88
N ARG A 272 20.94 -8.11 1.04
CA ARG A 272 21.04 -8.59 -0.34
C ARG A 272 20.96 -7.45 -1.39
N GLN A 273 20.93 -6.18 -0.96
CA GLN A 273 21.17 -5.01 -1.79
C GLN A 273 22.64 -4.59 -1.73
#